data_9eb6a2f71a1b339c722f9cf722385582
#
_entry.id   9eb6a2f71a1b339c722f9cf722385582
#
_cell.length_a   1.000
_cell.length_b   1.000
_cell.length_c   1.000
_cell.angle_alpha   90.00
_cell.angle_beta   90.00
_cell.angle_gamma   90.00
#
_symmetry.space_group_name_H-M   'P 1'
#
loop_
_entity.id
_entity.type
_entity.pdbx_description
1 polymer ?
#
loop_
_entity_poly.entity_id
_entity_poly.type
_entity_poly.pdbx_seq_one_letter_code
_entity_poly.pdbx_strand_id
1 'polypeptide(L)'
;PEGGFGNLVALPLQGQVRKKQNSVFVDDDFLAYKDQWAFLYNISKVKENEVDKLLSMHVCEELGALTTSSENKPWVTPIPQNIAKNDFYSKIEIVKADKIYIPLKSVSAKVLNHLKRIASFKNPEFYCKQALWFSTYSTPRIISCFDITDNYLAMPRGCEDAILSFLNENGARYNVVDETNHGTPISVSFQGEEREEQLAAINALLMHNNGVLHATTAFGKTITAAAIIARKKVSTLILVHSKALLAQWHERL
;
A
#
# COMPACT_ATOMS: atom_id res chain seq x y z
N PRO A 1 6.83 15.91 20.31
CA PRO A 1 7.88 16.33 19.40
C PRO A 1 7.33 16.25 18.00
N GLU A 2 7.07 17.42 17.48
CA GLU A 2 6.54 17.59 16.14
C GLU A 2 7.64 17.26 15.13
N GLY A 3 7.32 16.42 14.13
CA GLY A 3 8.06 16.34 12.87
C GLY A 3 9.46 15.73 12.95
N GLY A 4 9.67 14.72 13.75
CA GLY A 4 10.88 13.93 13.70
C GLY A 4 11.04 13.26 12.33
N PHE A 5 12.26 13.25 11.80
CA PHE A 5 12.64 12.50 10.61
C PHE A 5 12.36 11.00 10.80
N GLY A 6 11.10 10.59 10.67
CA GLY A 6 10.60 9.27 11.04
C GLY A 6 11.22 8.09 10.32
N ASN A 7 12.13 8.30 9.39
CA ASN A 7 12.81 7.27 8.61
C ASN A 7 14.33 7.25 8.81
N LEU A 8 14.86 7.98 9.79
CA LEU A 8 16.27 7.91 10.14
C LEU A 8 16.48 6.81 11.18
N VAL A 9 17.09 5.72 10.76
CA VAL A 9 17.63 4.72 11.68
C VAL A 9 18.93 5.28 12.25
N ALA A 10 18.98 5.45 13.57
CA ALA A 10 20.22 5.85 14.24
C ALA A 10 21.24 4.72 14.06
N LEU A 11 22.35 5.04 13.42
CA LEU A 11 23.46 4.09 13.30
C LEU A 11 24.07 3.84 14.68
N PRO A 12 24.45 2.59 14.99
CA PRO A 12 25.17 2.31 16.22
C PRO A 12 26.49 3.06 16.27
N LEU A 13 27.02 3.28 17.46
CA LEU A 13 28.32 3.90 17.73
C LEU A 13 28.47 5.37 17.29
N GLN A 14 27.38 6.11 17.14
CA GLN A 14 27.45 7.55 16.86
C GLN A 14 28.26 8.29 17.94
N GLY A 15 29.18 9.15 17.51
CA GLY A 15 30.22 9.71 18.36
C GLY A 15 29.75 10.40 19.65
N GLN A 16 28.73 11.26 19.60
CA GLN A 16 28.25 11.96 20.81
C GLN A 16 27.39 11.07 21.73
N VAL A 17 26.54 10.24 21.11
CA VAL A 17 25.61 9.36 21.80
C VAL A 17 26.40 8.22 22.52
N ARG A 18 27.44 7.70 21.86
CA ARG A 18 28.36 6.70 22.40
C ARG A 18 29.09 7.16 23.67
N LYS A 19 29.51 8.44 23.76
CA LYS A 19 30.12 9.01 24.94
C LYS A 19 29.25 8.92 26.20
N LYS A 20 27.92 8.84 26.00
CA LYS A 20 26.94 8.68 27.08
C LYS A 20 26.51 7.22 27.26
N GLN A 21 27.22 6.27 26.66
CA GLN A 21 26.91 4.84 26.62
C GLN A 21 25.54 4.52 25.97
N ASN A 22 24.99 5.44 25.20
CA ASN A 22 23.84 5.20 24.37
C ASN A 22 24.33 4.79 22.97
N SER A 23 23.53 3.99 22.25
CA SER A 23 23.89 3.51 20.89
C SER A 23 25.18 2.65 20.87
N VAL A 24 25.36 1.82 21.89
CA VAL A 24 26.44 0.84 22.03
C VAL A 24 25.89 -0.58 21.93
N PHE A 25 26.73 -1.52 21.53
CA PHE A 25 26.41 -2.95 21.59
C PHE A 25 26.53 -3.46 23.02
N VAL A 26 25.58 -4.25 23.46
CA VAL A 26 25.49 -4.83 24.79
C VAL A 26 25.41 -6.36 24.67
N ASP A 27 25.84 -7.06 25.73
CA ASP A 27 25.65 -8.49 25.88
C ASP A 27 24.22 -8.84 26.36
N ASP A 28 23.99 -10.12 26.65
CA ASP A 28 22.68 -10.61 27.09
C ASP A 28 22.29 -10.10 28.50
N ASP A 29 23.25 -9.61 29.28
CA ASP A 29 23.06 -8.97 30.58
C ASP A 29 22.94 -7.44 30.49
N PHE A 30 22.78 -6.90 29.25
CA PHE A 30 22.74 -5.46 28.94
C PHE A 30 23.99 -4.68 29.33
N LEU A 31 25.14 -5.34 29.47
CA LEU A 31 26.41 -4.69 29.71
C LEU A 31 27.12 -4.36 28.41
N ALA A 32 27.64 -3.14 28.30
CA ALA A 32 28.34 -2.70 27.09
C ALA A 32 29.64 -3.48 26.86
N TYR A 33 29.84 -4.01 25.64
CA TYR A 33 31.09 -4.63 25.25
C TYR A 33 32.27 -3.66 25.44
N LYS A 34 33.37 -4.13 25.96
CA LYS A 34 34.57 -3.31 26.23
C LYS A 34 35.16 -2.73 24.95
N ASP A 35 35.23 -3.54 23.91
CA ASP A 35 35.66 -3.12 22.57
C ASP A 35 34.49 -3.24 21.58
N GLN A 36 33.84 -2.13 21.34
CA GLN A 36 32.67 -2.01 20.45
C GLN A 36 33.04 -2.25 18.99
N TRP A 37 34.28 -1.90 18.61
CA TRP A 37 34.70 -2.04 17.20
C TRP A 37 35.12 -3.48 16.89
N ALA A 38 35.78 -4.15 17.83
CA ALA A 38 36.08 -5.57 17.72
C ALA A 38 34.78 -6.39 17.62
N PHE A 39 33.76 -6.05 18.41
CA PHE A 39 32.47 -6.69 18.35
C PHE A 39 31.84 -6.49 16.97
N LEU A 40 31.74 -5.24 16.47
CA LEU A 40 31.18 -4.92 15.18
C LEU A 40 31.91 -5.63 14.02
N TYR A 41 33.24 -5.73 14.12
CA TYR A 41 34.05 -6.42 13.10
C TYR A 41 33.75 -7.93 13.03
N ASN A 42 33.47 -8.54 14.18
CA ASN A 42 33.22 -9.98 14.29
C ASN A 42 31.75 -10.37 14.12
N ILE A 43 30.81 -9.42 13.93
CA ILE A 43 29.42 -9.72 13.67
C ILE A 43 29.31 -10.51 12.37
N SER A 44 28.70 -11.67 12.46
CA SER A 44 28.38 -12.49 11.28
C SER A 44 27.32 -11.80 10.41
N LYS A 45 27.60 -11.62 9.14
CA LYS A 45 26.62 -11.11 8.19
C LYS A 45 25.61 -12.21 7.85
N VAL A 46 24.34 -11.90 7.99
CA VAL A 46 23.26 -12.79 7.56
C VAL A 46 23.32 -12.91 6.04
N LYS A 47 23.27 -14.12 5.52
CA LYS A 47 23.23 -14.37 4.08
C LYS A 47 21.82 -14.23 3.56
N GLU A 48 21.66 -13.82 2.31
CA GLU A 48 20.36 -13.61 1.67
C GLU A 48 19.45 -14.85 1.76
N ASN A 49 19.99 -16.04 1.57
CA ASN A 49 19.28 -17.31 1.70
C ASN A 49 18.80 -17.63 3.14
N GLU A 50 19.43 -17.05 4.17
CA GLU A 50 19.00 -17.18 5.56
C GLU A 50 17.85 -16.23 5.86
N VAL A 51 17.87 -15.03 5.26
CA VAL A 51 16.74 -14.08 5.31
C VAL A 51 15.52 -14.70 4.63
N ASP A 52 15.68 -15.28 3.43
CA ASP A 52 14.60 -15.94 2.70
C ASP A 52 14.02 -17.11 3.50
N LYS A 53 14.87 -17.89 4.15
CA LYS A 53 14.42 -18.95 5.08
C LYS A 53 13.60 -18.41 6.23
N LEU A 54 14.06 -17.34 6.88
CA LEU A 54 13.32 -16.70 7.98
C LEU A 54 11.99 -16.12 7.50
N LEU A 55 11.97 -15.49 6.33
CA LEU A 55 10.76 -14.97 5.71
C LEU A 55 9.78 -16.08 5.34
N SER A 56 10.27 -17.24 4.87
CA SER A 56 9.42 -18.38 4.54
C SER A 56 8.87 -19.11 5.78
N MET A 57 9.60 -19.08 6.90
CA MET A 57 9.15 -19.63 8.18
C MET A 57 8.14 -18.71 8.88
N HIS A 58 8.29 -17.41 8.72
CA HIS A 58 7.27 -16.44 9.06
C HIS A 58 6.40 -16.23 7.84
N VAL A 59 5.42 -17.13 7.63
CA VAL A 59 4.29 -16.82 6.77
C VAL A 59 3.67 -15.56 7.35
N CYS A 60 4.09 -14.41 6.84
CA CYS A 60 3.31 -13.20 7.00
C CYS A 60 1.96 -13.54 6.39
N GLU A 61 0.95 -13.84 7.22
CA GLU A 61 -0.43 -13.68 6.80
C GLU A 61 -0.44 -12.33 6.07
N GLU A 62 -0.87 -12.32 4.82
CA GLU A 62 -0.90 -11.10 4.02
C GLU A 62 -1.54 -10.01 4.87
N LEU A 63 -0.71 -9.12 5.40
CA LEU A 63 -1.14 -8.00 6.20
C LEU A 63 -1.98 -7.11 5.27
N GLY A 64 -3.28 -7.26 5.39
CA GLY A 64 -4.21 -6.45 4.61
C GLY A 64 -5.38 -7.19 4.01
N ALA A 65 -5.21 -8.35 3.40
CA ALA A 65 -6.32 -9.08 2.80
C ALA A 65 -7.25 -9.67 3.88
N LEU A 66 -8.56 -9.48 3.70
CA LEU A 66 -9.56 -10.20 4.48
C LEU A 66 -9.66 -11.63 3.91
N THR A 67 -8.63 -12.43 4.13
CA THR A 67 -8.68 -13.85 3.80
C THR A 67 -9.62 -14.54 4.80
N THR A 68 -10.54 -15.31 4.31
CA THR A 68 -11.22 -16.34 5.08
C THR A 68 -10.18 -17.42 5.36
N SER A 69 -9.40 -17.27 6.45
CA SER A 69 -8.54 -18.36 6.90
C SER A 69 -9.42 -19.56 7.19
N SER A 70 -9.24 -20.61 6.42
CA SER A 70 -9.78 -21.93 6.71
C SER A 70 -8.98 -22.56 7.85
N GLU A 71 -8.94 -21.90 9.01
CA GLU A 71 -8.61 -22.61 10.23
C GLU A 71 -9.69 -23.67 10.43
N ASN A 72 -9.26 -24.91 10.38
CA ASN A 72 -10.12 -26.09 10.52
C ASN A 72 -10.65 -26.19 11.97
N LYS A 73 -11.44 -25.18 12.36
CA LYS A 73 -12.15 -25.15 13.65
C LYS A 73 -13.55 -25.65 13.39
N PRO A 74 -13.95 -26.82 13.93
CA PRO A 74 -15.26 -27.41 13.67
C PRO A 74 -16.47 -26.55 14.02
N TRP A 75 -16.25 -25.51 14.84
CA TRP A 75 -17.25 -24.51 15.24
C TRP A 75 -17.25 -23.25 14.35
N VAL A 76 -16.30 -23.11 13.43
CA VAL A 76 -16.29 -22.08 12.41
C VAL A 76 -16.73 -22.72 11.11
N THR A 77 -18.03 -22.80 10.90
CA THR A 77 -18.54 -23.18 9.58
C THR A 77 -18.22 -22.01 8.65
N PRO A 78 -17.31 -22.15 7.68
CA PRO A 78 -17.19 -21.14 6.63
C PRO A 78 -18.55 -21.14 5.93
N ILE A 79 -19.26 -20.02 5.98
CA ILE A 79 -20.47 -19.85 5.19
C ILE A 79 -19.99 -19.82 3.75
N PRO A 80 -20.18 -20.87 2.95
CA PRO A 80 -19.79 -20.83 1.56
C PRO A 80 -20.64 -19.74 0.90
N GLN A 81 -19.99 -18.64 0.51
CA GLN A 81 -20.65 -17.60 -0.27
C GLN A 81 -20.74 -18.11 -1.70
N ASN A 82 -21.57 -19.10 -1.95
CA ASN A 82 -21.91 -19.51 -3.31
C ASN A 82 -22.73 -18.37 -3.93
N ILE A 83 -22.04 -17.54 -4.68
CA ILE A 83 -22.65 -16.49 -5.48
C ILE A 83 -23.15 -17.17 -6.76
N ALA A 84 -24.43 -17.10 -6.97
CA ALA A 84 -25.10 -17.64 -8.15
C ALA A 84 -25.38 -16.54 -9.17
N LYS A 85 -25.62 -16.93 -10.43
CA LYS A 85 -26.01 -15.97 -11.47
C LYS A 85 -27.25 -15.13 -11.10
N ASN A 86 -28.16 -15.70 -10.30
CA ASN A 86 -29.37 -15.02 -9.82
C ASN A 86 -29.08 -13.93 -8.77
N ASP A 87 -27.85 -13.85 -8.25
CA ASP A 87 -27.43 -12.78 -7.36
C ASP A 87 -27.14 -11.48 -8.12
N PHE A 88 -27.14 -11.52 -9.46
CA PHE A 88 -27.02 -10.38 -10.37
C PHE A 88 -28.40 -10.13 -11.02
N TYR A 89 -29.11 -9.11 -10.56
CA TYR A 89 -30.50 -8.87 -10.94
C TYR A 89 -30.66 -8.28 -12.33
N SER A 90 -29.63 -7.57 -12.82
CA SER A 90 -29.62 -6.93 -14.12
C SER A 90 -28.20 -6.83 -14.68
N LYS A 91 -28.05 -6.37 -15.92
CA LYS A 91 -26.77 -5.95 -16.46
C LYS A 91 -26.23 -4.79 -15.60
N ILE A 92 -25.02 -4.95 -15.07
CA ILE A 92 -24.40 -3.98 -14.20
C ILE A 92 -23.74 -2.90 -15.07
N GLU A 93 -24.12 -1.65 -14.88
CA GLU A 93 -23.45 -0.50 -15.49
C GLU A 93 -22.45 0.07 -14.48
N ILE A 94 -21.18 -0.24 -14.66
CA ILE A 94 -20.09 0.22 -13.82
C ILE A 94 -19.60 1.55 -14.36
N VAL A 95 -19.65 2.61 -13.56
CA VAL A 95 -19.11 3.90 -13.93
C VAL A 95 -17.74 4.08 -13.29
N LYS A 96 -16.73 4.32 -14.12
CA LYS A 96 -15.38 4.61 -13.71
C LYS A 96 -15.11 6.11 -13.84
N ALA A 97 -14.98 6.80 -12.72
CA ALA A 97 -14.72 8.24 -12.64
C ALA A 97 -13.57 8.52 -11.64
N ASP A 98 -13.78 9.33 -10.63
CA ASP A 98 -12.85 9.48 -9.49
C ASP A 98 -12.75 8.18 -8.67
N LYS A 99 -13.84 7.43 -8.60
CA LYS A 99 -13.96 6.07 -8.04
C LYS A 99 -14.62 5.14 -9.04
N ILE A 100 -14.83 3.89 -8.66
CA ILE A 100 -15.61 2.91 -9.40
C ILE A 100 -16.98 2.82 -8.74
N TYR A 101 -18.03 3.13 -9.48
CA TYR A 101 -19.40 3.15 -9.00
C TYR A 101 -20.18 1.94 -9.52
N ILE A 102 -20.72 1.15 -8.57
CA ILE A 102 -21.51 -0.04 -8.86
C ILE A 102 -22.93 0.18 -8.34
N PRO A 103 -23.99 0.09 -9.19
CA PRO A 103 -25.37 0.31 -8.77
C PRO A 103 -25.81 -0.73 -7.73
N LEU A 104 -26.30 -0.30 -6.57
CA LEU A 104 -26.77 -1.19 -5.50
C LEU A 104 -27.95 -2.06 -5.93
N LYS A 105 -28.81 -1.55 -6.80
CA LYS A 105 -30.01 -2.25 -7.27
C LYS A 105 -29.73 -3.40 -8.23
N SER A 106 -28.53 -3.47 -8.80
CA SER A 106 -28.16 -4.48 -9.79
C SER A 106 -27.64 -5.77 -9.19
N VAL A 107 -27.35 -5.81 -7.91
CA VAL A 107 -26.67 -6.91 -7.25
C VAL A 107 -27.29 -7.27 -5.90
N SER A 108 -27.16 -8.53 -5.49
CA SER A 108 -27.65 -8.99 -4.19
C SER A 108 -26.78 -8.48 -3.03
N ALA A 109 -27.32 -8.58 -1.81
CA ALA A 109 -26.56 -8.27 -0.59
C ALA A 109 -25.30 -9.13 -0.44
N LYS A 110 -25.30 -10.37 -0.95
CA LYS A 110 -24.12 -11.25 -0.94
C LYS A 110 -23.00 -10.71 -1.80
N VAL A 111 -23.34 -10.30 -3.03
CA VAL A 111 -22.40 -9.70 -3.97
C VAL A 111 -21.85 -8.39 -3.40
N LEU A 112 -22.71 -7.54 -2.85
CA LEU A 112 -22.31 -6.28 -2.20
C LEU A 112 -21.31 -6.53 -1.06
N ASN A 113 -21.58 -7.53 -0.21
CA ASN A 113 -20.67 -7.86 0.88
C ASN A 113 -19.32 -8.38 0.38
N HIS A 114 -19.29 -9.11 -0.73
CA HIS A 114 -18.04 -9.54 -1.34
C HIS A 114 -17.27 -8.34 -1.90
N LEU A 115 -17.92 -7.47 -2.66
CA LEU A 115 -17.31 -6.26 -3.21
C LEU A 115 -16.75 -5.35 -2.11
N LYS A 116 -17.48 -5.16 -1.01
CA LYS A 116 -16.99 -4.42 0.17
C LYS A 116 -15.71 -5.01 0.76
N ARG A 117 -15.57 -6.35 0.76
CA ARG A 117 -14.35 -7.01 1.23
C ARG A 117 -13.14 -6.75 0.33
N ILE A 118 -13.33 -6.65 -0.98
CA ILE A 118 -12.26 -6.29 -1.92
C ILE A 118 -11.66 -4.92 -1.55
N ALA A 119 -12.48 -3.97 -1.10
CA ALA A 119 -12.04 -2.64 -0.69
C ALA A 119 -11.84 -2.49 0.83
N SER A 120 -11.57 -3.58 1.54
CA SER A 120 -11.38 -3.58 2.98
C SER A 120 -10.19 -4.45 3.36
N PHE A 121 -9.46 -4.04 4.41
CA PHE A 121 -8.29 -4.79 4.88
C PHE A 121 -8.14 -4.70 6.40
N LYS A 122 -7.40 -5.65 6.97
CA LYS A 122 -7.07 -5.67 8.39
C LYS A 122 -6.21 -4.44 8.72
N ASN A 123 -6.56 -3.72 9.80
CA ASN A 123 -5.79 -2.54 10.22
C ASN A 123 -4.50 -2.96 10.96
N PRO A 124 -3.31 -2.75 10.39
CA PRO A 124 -2.05 -3.15 11.02
C PRO A 124 -1.84 -2.50 12.40
N GLU A 125 -2.29 -1.26 12.56
CA GLU A 125 -2.19 -0.53 13.82
C GLU A 125 -2.99 -1.22 14.94
N PHE A 126 -4.19 -1.72 14.62
CA PHE A 126 -5.01 -2.44 15.59
C PHE A 126 -4.29 -3.68 16.10
N TYR A 127 -3.75 -4.50 15.21
CA TYR A 127 -3.06 -5.73 15.57
C TYR A 127 -1.73 -5.46 16.26
N CYS A 128 -1.01 -4.42 15.88
CA CYS A 128 0.20 -3.98 16.57
C CYS A 128 -0.11 -3.55 18.02
N LYS A 129 -1.13 -2.72 18.23
CA LYS A 129 -1.57 -2.31 19.57
C LYS A 129 -2.03 -3.51 20.39
N GLN A 130 -2.77 -4.43 19.79
CA GLN A 130 -3.23 -5.65 20.46
C GLN A 130 -2.05 -6.52 20.90
N ALA A 131 -1.06 -6.72 20.04
CA ALA A 131 0.14 -7.50 20.36
C ALA A 131 0.97 -6.88 21.49
N LEU A 132 0.98 -5.56 21.57
CA LEU A 132 1.69 -4.79 22.60
C LEU A 132 0.83 -4.54 23.87
N TRP A 133 -0.36 -5.14 23.97
CA TRP A 133 -1.30 -4.95 25.09
C TRP A 133 -1.74 -3.50 25.30
N PHE A 134 -1.69 -2.66 24.25
CA PHE A 134 -2.21 -1.30 24.29
C PHE A 134 -3.72 -1.29 24.04
N SER A 135 -4.38 -0.20 24.49
CA SER A 135 -5.80 -0.02 24.23
C SER A 135 -6.08 0.12 22.74
N THR A 136 -7.03 -0.66 22.24
CA THR A 136 -7.50 -0.63 20.85
C THR A 136 -8.83 0.10 20.68
N TYR A 137 -9.34 0.72 21.74
CA TYR A 137 -10.70 1.30 21.80
C TYR A 137 -11.00 2.29 20.67
N SER A 138 -10.03 3.14 20.28
CA SER A 138 -10.19 4.14 19.22
C SER A 138 -9.65 3.70 17.86
N THR A 139 -9.18 2.46 17.74
CA THR A 139 -8.54 1.97 16.53
C THR A 139 -9.45 0.92 15.88
N PRO A 140 -9.99 1.16 14.67
CA PRO A 140 -10.84 0.19 14.01
C PRO A 140 -10.04 -1.07 13.62
N ARG A 141 -10.63 -2.23 13.78
CA ARG A 141 -10.03 -3.53 13.42
C ARG A 141 -9.85 -3.70 11.91
N ILE A 142 -10.78 -3.12 11.13
CA ILE A 142 -10.82 -3.19 9.67
C ILE A 142 -10.86 -1.77 9.14
N ILE A 143 -10.06 -1.51 8.13
CA ILE A 143 -10.12 -0.27 7.35
C ILE A 143 -10.95 -0.56 6.11
N SER A 144 -12.01 0.22 5.91
CA SER A 144 -12.88 0.17 4.73
C SER A 144 -12.60 1.36 3.84
N CYS A 145 -12.25 1.10 2.59
CA CYS A 145 -11.94 2.12 1.60
C CYS A 145 -13.08 2.35 0.59
N PHE A 146 -14.24 1.75 0.83
CA PHE A 146 -15.45 1.99 0.03
C PHE A 146 -16.36 3.01 0.71
N ASP A 147 -17.19 3.66 -0.09
CA ASP A 147 -18.31 4.47 0.38
C ASP A 147 -19.62 3.93 -0.19
N ILE A 148 -20.71 4.18 0.51
CA ILE A 148 -22.06 3.83 0.06
C ILE A 148 -22.85 5.14 -0.06
N THR A 149 -23.34 5.39 -1.25
CA THR A 149 -24.33 6.43 -1.52
C THR A 149 -25.71 5.80 -1.62
N ASP A 150 -26.77 6.60 -1.78
CA ASP A 150 -28.15 6.07 -1.85
C ASP A 150 -28.35 5.02 -2.95
N ASN A 151 -27.60 5.10 -4.05
CA ASN A 151 -27.78 4.24 -5.22
C ASN A 151 -26.54 3.45 -5.62
N TYR A 152 -25.36 3.79 -5.12
CA TYR A 152 -24.11 3.22 -5.59
C TYR A 152 -23.19 2.80 -4.45
N LEU A 153 -22.46 1.71 -4.70
CA LEU A 153 -21.25 1.37 -3.97
C LEU A 153 -20.06 2.03 -4.71
N ALA A 154 -19.38 2.95 -4.04
CA ALA A 154 -18.20 3.64 -4.57
C ALA A 154 -16.94 2.98 -4.05
N MET A 155 -16.09 2.48 -4.94
CA MET A 155 -14.88 1.74 -4.62
C MET A 155 -13.63 2.43 -5.17
N PRO A 156 -12.45 2.27 -4.53
CA PRO A 156 -11.21 2.81 -5.07
C PRO A 156 -10.90 2.28 -6.47
N ARG A 157 -10.32 3.12 -7.32
CA ARG A 157 -9.94 2.74 -8.69
C ARG A 157 -8.94 1.58 -8.74
N GLY A 158 -8.09 1.44 -7.72
CA GLY A 158 -7.14 0.33 -7.60
C GLY A 158 -7.80 -1.04 -7.42
N CYS A 159 -9.10 -1.11 -7.15
CA CYS A 159 -9.85 -2.37 -7.04
C CYS A 159 -10.42 -2.85 -8.39
N GLU A 160 -10.18 -2.13 -9.51
CA GLU A 160 -10.79 -2.40 -10.82
C GLU A 160 -10.58 -3.86 -11.26
N ASP A 161 -9.34 -4.31 -11.30
CA ASP A 161 -9.00 -5.66 -11.75
C ASP A 161 -9.66 -6.74 -10.88
N ALA A 162 -9.65 -6.56 -9.56
CA ALA A 162 -10.28 -7.50 -8.64
C ALA A 162 -11.81 -7.54 -8.79
N ILE A 163 -12.44 -6.39 -9.04
CA ILE A 163 -13.89 -6.29 -9.30
C ILE A 163 -14.23 -7.01 -10.61
N LEU A 164 -13.50 -6.72 -11.69
CA LEU A 164 -13.77 -7.31 -13.01
C LEU A 164 -13.51 -8.81 -13.02
N SER A 165 -12.44 -9.28 -12.38
CA SER A 165 -12.15 -10.71 -12.24
C SER A 165 -13.28 -11.42 -11.49
N PHE A 166 -13.72 -10.87 -10.36
CA PHE A 166 -14.83 -11.40 -9.58
C PHE A 166 -16.13 -11.49 -10.39
N LEU A 167 -16.48 -10.45 -11.16
CA LEU A 167 -17.67 -10.43 -11.98
C LEU A 167 -17.61 -11.46 -13.13
N ASN A 168 -16.44 -11.59 -13.77
CA ASN A 168 -16.20 -12.57 -14.82
C ASN A 168 -16.30 -14.00 -14.32
N GLU A 169 -15.66 -14.32 -13.19
CA GLU A 169 -15.69 -15.65 -12.55
C GLU A 169 -17.12 -16.09 -12.21
N ASN A 170 -17.97 -15.15 -11.82
CA ASN A 170 -19.36 -15.43 -11.47
C ASN A 170 -20.34 -15.27 -12.66
N GLY A 171 -19.83 -15.03 -13.87
CA GLY A 171 -20.63 -14.92 -15.08
C GLY A 171 -21.62 -13.74 -15.09
N ALA A 172 -21.29 -12.65 -14.40
CA ALA A 172 -22.08 -11.44 -14.38
C ALA A 172 -22.01 -10.73 -15.73
N ARG A 173 -23.12 -10.12 -16.14
CA ARG A 173 -23.16 -9.24 -17.32
C ARG A 173 -22.93 -7.80 -16.87
N TYR A 174 -21.88 -7.17 -17.37
CA TYR A 174 -21.58 -5.77 -17.02
C TYR A 174 -21.17 -4.96 -18.27
N ASN A 175 -21.19 -3.67 -18.11
CA ASN A 175 -20.62 -2.69 -19.04
C ASN A 175 -19.85 -1.66 -18.22
N VAL A 176 -18.68 -1.24 -18.69
CA VAL A 176 -17.88 -0.20 -18.05
C VAL A 176 -18.03 1.08 -18.86
N VAL A 177 -18.50 2.12 -18.21
CA VAL A 177 -18.58 3.48 -18.76
C VAL A 177 -17.42 4.26 -18.16
N ASP A 178 -16.48 4.71 -18.98
CA ASP A 178 -15.33 5.47 -18.56
C ASP A 178 -15.64 6.97 -18.62
N GLU A 179 -15.79 7.58 -17.46
CA GLU A 179 -15.99 9.02 -17.26
C GLU A 179 -14.78 9.65 -16.53
N THR A 180 -13.60 9.05 -16.68
CA THR A 180 -12.39 9.58 -16.05
C THR A 180 -11.97 10.89 -16.71
N ASN A 181 -11.50 11.82 -15.90
CA ASN A 181 -10.90 13.04 -16.39
C ASN A 181 -9.49 12.76 -16.92
N HIS A 182 -9.28 13.01 -18.20
CA HIS A 182 -7.98 12.80 -18.87
C HIS A 182 -6.99 13.94 -18.67
N GLY A 183 -7.39 15.00 -17.95
CA GLY A 183 -6.57 16.20 -17.75
C GLY A 183 -6.54 17.12 -18.96
N THR A 184 -6.00 18.33 -18.76
CA THR A 184 -5.77 19.31 -19.83
C THR A 184 -4.37 19.14 -20.40
N PRO A 185 -4.17 19.10 -21.73
CA PRO A 185 -2.84 19.03 -22.31
C PRO A 185 -1.97 20.21 -21.89
N ILE A 186 -0.72 19.94 -21.53
CA ILE A 186 0.28 20.95 -21.17
C ILE A 186 1.54 20.79 -22.03
N SER A 187 2.23 21.89 -22.31
CA SER A 187 3.47 21.88 -23.06
C SER A 187 4.64 21.93 -22.08
N VAL A 188 5.18 20.77 -21.75
CA VAL A 188 6.32 20.63 -20.83
C VAL A 188 7.31 19.63 -21.39
N SER A 189 8.58 19.80 -21.02
CA SER A 189 9.66 18.86 -21.34
C SER A 189 10.49 18.58 -20.10
N PHE A 190 10.96 17.37 -19.97
CA PHE A 190 11.85 17.00 -18.87
C PHE A 190 13.26 17.52 -19.14
N GLN A 191 13.82 18.26 -18.17
CA GLN A 191 15.17 18.81 -18.23
C GLN A 191 16.04 18.04 -17.21
N GLY A 192 16.64 16.95 -17.62
CA GLY A 192 17.47 16.15 -16.74
C GLY A 192 17.86 14.82 -17.35
N GLU A 193 18.75 14.11 -16.67
CA GLU A 193 19.18 12.76 -17.03
C GLU A 193 18.51 11.74 -16.11
N GLU A 194 17.96 10.71 -16.71
CA GLU A 194 17.32 9.60 -15.98
C GLU A 194 18.33 8.45 -15.83
N ARG A 195 18.45 7.92 -14.64
CA ARG A 195 19.22 6.71 -14.41
C ARG A 195 18.47 5.49 -14.98
N GLU A 196 19.17 4.44 -15.34
CA GLU A 196 18.61 3.23 -15.92
C GLU A 196 17.47 2.63 -15.07
N GLU A 197 17.67 2.59 -13.74
CA GLU A 197 16.66 2.11 -12.78
C GLU A 197 15.40 3.00 -12.77
N GLN A 198 15.58 4.32 -12.90
CA GLN A 198 14.47 5.27 -12.97
C GLN A 198 13.72 5.12 -14.29
N LEU A 199 14.42 4.93 -15.39
CA LEU A 199 13.82 4.71 -16.71
C LEU A 199 12.96 3.44 -16.72
N ALA A 200 13.45 2.35 -16.13
CA ALA A 200 12.68 1.12 -15.99
C ALA A 200 11.39 1.34 -15.18
N ALA A 201 11.48 2.03 -14.05
CA ALA A 201 10.32 2.37 -13.21
C ALA A 201 9.31 3.28 -13.93
N ILE A 202 9.79 4.29 -14.66
CA ILE A 202 8.95 5.19 -15.46
C ILE A 202 8.18 4.42 -16.52
N ASN A 203 8.86 3.57 -17.27
CA ASN A 203 8.24 2.77 -18.32
C ASN A 203 7.18 1.82 -17.75
N ALA A 204 7.48 1.15 -16.64
CA ALA A 204 6.51 0.29 -15.96
C ALA A 204 5.26 1.06 -15.50
N LEU A 205 5.44 2.24 -14.88
CA LEU A 205 4.31 3.06 -14.42
C LEU A 205 3.47 3.63 -15.57
N LEU A 206 4.08 3.95 -16.71
CA LEU A 206 3.37 4.46 -17.89
C LEU A 206 2.50 3.41 -18.57
N MET A 207 2.78 2.12 -18.37
CA MET A 207 1.97 1.02 -18.92
C MET A 207 0.65 0.82 -18.17
N HIS A 208 0.49 1.38 -16.98
CA HIS A 208 -0.66 1.20 -16.11
C HIS A 208 -1.36 2.52 -15.79
N ASN A 209 -2.68 2.45 -15.56
CA ASN A 209 -3.46 3.62 -15.13
C ASN A 209 -3.27 3.93 -13.64
N ASN A 210 -2.98 2.91 -12.83
CA ASN A 210 -2.73 3.01 -11.39
C ASN A 210 -1.47 2.24 -11.05
N GLY A 211 -0.70 2.71 -10.08
CA GLY A 211 0.51 2.01 -9.65
C GLY A 211 1.13 2.63 -8.40
N VAL A 212 1.98 1.88 -7.73
CA VAL A 212 2.74 2.31 -6.56
C VAL A 212 4.22 2.13 -6.86
N LEU A 213 4.99 3.22 -6.79
CA LEU A 213 6.43 3.15 -6.84
C LEU A 213 7.00 2.97 -5.43
N HIS A 214 7.38 1.75 -5.08
CA HIS A 214 8.15 1.48 -3.88
C HIS A 214 9.64 1.57 -4.20
N ALA A 215 10.33 2.55 -3.65
CA ALA A 215 11.74 2.80 -3.90
C ALA A 215 12.44 3.30 -2.64
N THR A 216 13.73 3.00 -2.52
CA THR A 216 14.59 3.41 -1.40
C THR A 216 14.70 4.93 -1.28
N THR A 217 15.22 5.39 -0.14
CA THR A 217 15.62 6.80 0.02
C THR A 217 16.73 7.11 -0.99
N ALA A 218 16.76 8.31 -1.52
CA ALA A 218 17.69 8.78 -2.56
C ALA A 218 17.54 8.14 -3.96
N PHE A 219 16.53 7.29 -4.20
CA PHE A 219 16.21 6.79 -5.55
C PHE A 219 15.93 7.93 -6.55
N GLY A 220 15.39 9.05 -6.08
CA GLY A 220 14.98 10.17 -6.92
C GLY A 220 13.50 10.10 -7.34
N LYS A 221 12.62 9.68 -6.43
CA LYS A 221 11.18 9.56 -6.68
C LYS A 221 10.55 10.81 -7.29
N THR A 222 10.98 12.00 -6.86
CA THR A 222 10.51 13.29 -7.40
C THR A 222 10.91 13.46 -8.87
N ILE A 223 12.15 13.12 -9.21
CA ILE A 223 12.66 13.16 -10.60
C ILE A 223 11.89 12.18 -11.48
N THR A 224 11.70 10.95 -11.00
CA THR A 224 10.90 9.92 -11.69
C THR A 224 9.48 10.42 -11.97
N ALA A 225 8.83 11.04 -10.99
CA ALA A 225 7.49 11.58 -11.17
C ALA A 225 7.45 12.79 -12.12
N ALA A 226 8.42 13.70 -12.06
CA ALA A 226 8.54 14.82 -13.01
C ALA A 226 8.72 14.31 -14.45
N ALA A 227 9.53 13.27 -14.65
CA ALA A 227 9.70 12.63 -15.95
C ALA A 227 8.40 11.98 -16.47
N ILE A 228 7.59 11.37 -15.59
CA ILE A 228 6.27 10.84 -15.95
C ILE A 228 5.31 11.95 -16.37
N ILE A 229 5.27 13.07 -15.65
CA ILE A 229 4.45 14.24 -15.98
C ILE A 229 4.81 14.76 -17.37
N ALA A 230 6.11 14.93 -17.63
CA ALA A 230 6.60 15.40 -18.91
C ALA A 230 6.30 14.46 -20.09
N ARG A 231 6.23 13.15 -19.84
CA ARG A 231 5.83 12.17 -20.87
C ARG A 231 4.33 12.11 -21.09
N LYS A 232 3.54 12.22 -20.01
CA LYS A 232 2.07 12.26 -20.09
C LYS A 232 1.54 13.54 -20.69
N LYS A 233 2.21 14.67 -20.50
CA LYS A 233 1.86 15.99 -21.02
C LYS A 233 0.43 16.42 -20.70
N VAL A 234 -0.03 16.13 -19.51
CA VAL A 234 -1.36 16.52 -19.01
C VAL A 234 -1.25 17.22 -17.66
N SER A 235 -2.20 18.07 -17.36
CA SER A 235 -2.30 18.72 -16.05
C SER A 235 -2.31 17.67 -14.93
N THR A 236 -1.42 17.86 -13.96
CA THR A 236 -1.17 16.86 -12.91
C THR A 236 -1.32 17.49 -11.54
N LEU A 237 -2.09 16.85 -10.67
CA LEU A 237 -2.20 17.22 -9.26
C LEU A 237 -1.24 16.36 -8.42
N ILE A 238 -0.36 17.04 -7.67
CA ILE A 238 0.60 16.42 -6.76
C ILE A 238 0.14 16.67 -5.32
N LEU A 239 -0.18 15.60 -4.60
CA LEU A 239 -0.59 15.67 -3.20
C LEU A 239 0.57 15.26 -2.29
N VAL A 240 0.90 16.12 -1.31
CA VAL A 240 1.95 15.88 -0.33
C VAL A 240 1.44 16.15 1.07
N HIS A 241 1.98 15.45 2.05
CA HIS A 241 1.52 15.51 3.44
C HIS A 241 2.26 16.56 4.30
N SER A 242 3.27 17.24 3.77
CA SER A 242 4.04 18.22 4.54
C SER A 242 4.46 19.44 3.71
N LYS A 243 4.59 20.58 4.40
CA LYS A 243 5.06 21.85 3.78
C LYS A 243 6.49 21.73 3.23
N ALA A 244 7.35 20.96 3.90
CA ALA A 244 8.73 20.74 3.45
C ALA A 244 8.77 20.02 2.10
N LEU A 245 7.94 18.99 1.91
CA LEU A 245 7.81 18.31 0.62
C LEU A 245 7.19 19.21 -0.44
N LEU A 246 6.23 20.05 -0.08
CA LEU A 246 5.66 21.01 -1.03
C LEU A 246 6.73 21.98 -1.55
N ALA A 247 7.56 22.54 -0.66
CA ALA A 247 8.66 23.41 -1.04
C ALA A 247 9.68 22.68 -1.95
N GLN A 248 10.03 21.44 -1.62
CA GLN A 248 10.92 20.62 -2.44
C GLN A 248 10.35 20.35 -3.85
N TRP A 249 9.04 20.09 -3.96
CA TRP A 249 8.40 19.91 -5.25
C TRP A 249 8.40 21.20 -6.07
N HIS A 250 8.08 22.32 -5.43
CA HIS A 250 8.07 23.64 -6.09
C HIS A 250 9.45 24.08 -6.59
N GLU A 251 10.53 23.68 -5.89
CA GLU A 251 11.91 23.98 -6.32
C GLU A 251 12.34 23.11 -7.52
N ARG A 252 11.74 21.93 -7.68
CA ARG A 252 12.17 20.94 -8.68
C ARG A 252 11.33 20.90 -9.95
N LEU A 253 10.18 21.56 -9.98
CA LEU A 253 9.30 21.72 -11.13
C LEU A 253 9.41 23.12 -11.74
#